data_3702269896543bbd32166e88023ba336
#
_entry.id   3702269896543bbd32166e88023ba336
#
_cell.length_a   1.000
_cell.length_b   1.000
_cell.length_c   1.000
_cell.angle_alpha   90.00
_cell.angle_beta   90.00
_cell.angle_gamma   90.00
#
_symmetry.space_group_name_H-M   'P 1'
#
loop_
_entity.id
_entity.type
_entity.pdbx_description
1 polymer ?
#
loop_
_entity_poly.entity_id
_entity_poly.type
_entity_poly.pdbx_seq_one_letter_code
_entity_poly.pdbx_strand_id
1 'polypeptide(L)'
;MEKIILGIDPGTNLMGYGLLKVKDGKAQMLTMGVIDLRKFADGYLKLGHIFDRVTGVIDSFLPDEMAIEAPFFGKNVQSMLKLGRAQGVAIAAAIHHGVPIHEYAPMKIKMALTGNGNASKEQVAGMLQRLLKIPNEEMSKFMDATDALAAAYCHFMQAGKPESDVKYRGWKDFVNKNKDKVSKRKTKDEDD
;
A
#
# COMPACT_ATOMS: atom_id res chain seq x y z
N MET A 1 21.58 1.94 1.43
CA MET A 1 20.96 2.30 0.12
C MET A 1 19.72 3.11 0.43
N GLU A 2 19.47 4.18 -0.29
CA GLU A 2 18.29 5.03 -0.13
C GLU A 2 17.27 4.69 -1.22
N LYS A 3 15.97 4.66 -0.89
CA LYS A 3 14.89 4.28 -1.80
C LYS A 3 13.65 5.12 -1.51
N ILE A 4 12.93 5.53 -2.54
CA ILE A 4 11.66 6.25 -2.44
C ILE A 4 10.52 5.34 -2.93
N ILE A 5 9.48 5.20 -2.12
CA ILE A 5 8.29 4.41 -2.42
C ILE A 5 7.10 5.35 -2.53
N LEU A 6 6.43 5.35 -3.68
CA LEU A 6 5.16 6.03 -3.89
C LEU A 6 4.01 5.09 -3.54
N GLY A 7 3.15 5.48 -2.63
CA GLY A 7 1.88 4.80 -2.36
C GLY A 7 0.73 5.50 -3.05
N ILE A 8 -0.21 4.74 -3.60
CA ILE A 8 -1.45 5.23 -4.22
C ILE A 8 -2.65 4.48 -3.63
N ASP A 9 -3.65 5.24 -3.21
CA ASP A 9 -5.00 4.76 -2.91
C ASP A 9 -5.96 5.26 -4.00
N PRO A 10 -6.39 4.38 -4.93
CA PRO A 10 -7.23 4.78 -6.05
C PRO A 10 -8.62 5.23 -5.58
N GLY A 11 -9.09 6.36 -6.11
CA GLY A 11 -10.41 6.89 -5.85
C GLY A 11 -11.03 7.58 -7.06
N THR A 12 -12.36 7.69 -7.08
CA THR A 12 -13.11 8.34 -8.16
C THR A 12 -13.47 9.79 -7.89
N ASN A 13 -13.38 10.21 -6.62
CA ASN A 13 -13.59 11.58 -6.17
C ASN A 13 -12.33 12.19 -5.55
N LEU A 14 -11.64 11.40 -4.76
CA LEU A 14 -10.33 11.72 -4.19
C LEU A 14 -9.43 10.51 -4.44
N MET A 15 -8.21 10.74 -4.92
CA MET A 15 -7.16 9.73 -5.01
C MET A 15 -6.05 10.13 -4.04
N GLY A 16 -5.74 9.26 -3.09
CA GLY A 16 -4.65 9.48 -2.15
C GLY A 16 -3.30 9.19 -2.78
N TYR A 17 -2.27 9.94 -2.39
CA TYR A 17 -0.87 9.59 -2.62
C TYR A 17 -0.04 9.83 -1.36
N GLY A 18 1.01 9.03 -1.19
CA GLY A 18 1.95 9.18 -0.09
C GLY A 18 3.34 8.69 -0.48
N LEU A 19 4.38 9.38 -0.06
CA LEU A 19 5.77 9.04 -0.37
C LEU A 19 6.54 8.72 0.91
N LEU A 20 7.23 7.59 0.88
CA LEU A 20 8.17 7.16 1.90
C LEU A 20 9.60 7.20 1.36
N LYS A 21 10.50 7.75 2.16
CA LYS A 21 11.94 7.60 2.01
C LYS A 21 12.39 6.48 2.92
N VAL A 22 13.04 5.49 2.34
CA VAL A 22 13.63 4.36 3.07
C VAL A 22 15.15 4.50 3.04
N LYS A 23 15.77 4.56 4.21
CA LYS A 23 17.22 4.61 4.36
C LYS A 23 17.65 3.76 5.55
N ASP A 24 18.62 2.88 5.36
CA ASP A 24 19.20 2.02 6.41
C ASP A 24 18.13 1.24 7.22
N GLY A 25 17.13 0.70 6.50
CA GLY A 25 16.03 -0.08 7.09
C GLY A 25 15.01 0.75 7.88
N LYS A 26 15.05 2.07 7.77
CA LYS A 26 14.09 2.99 8.39
C LYS A 26 13.28 3.71 7.34
N ALA A 27 11.97 3.79 7.55
CA ALA A 27 11.07 4.56 6.69
C ALA A 27 10.76 5.91 7.33
N GLN A 28 10.73 6.96 6.51
CA GLN A 28 10.32 8.31 6.87
C GLN A 28 9.32 8.83 5.84
N MET A 29 8.25 9.48 6.27
CA MET A 29 7.33 10.16 5.36
C MET A 29 8.03 11.37 4.74
N LEU A 30 7.99 11.47 3.40
CA LEU A 30 8.41 12.67 2.68
C LEU A 30 7.25 13.64 2.52
N THR A 31 6.12 13.14 2.05
CA THR A 31 4.87 13.90 1.87
C THR A 31 3.70 12.96 1.68
N MET A 32 2.50 13.48 1.85
CA MET A 32 1.24 12.84 1.45
C MET A 32 0.24 13.89 1.03
N GLY A 33 -0.74 13.49 0.22
CA GLY A 33 -1.78 14.41 -0.25
C GLY A 33 -2.85 13.71 -1.04
N VAL A 34 -3.78 14.50 -1.57
CA VAL A 34 -4.90 14.02 -2.36
C VAL A 34 -4.96 14.70 -3.72
N ILE A 35 -5.35 13.95 -4.72
CA ILE A 35 -5.73 14.43 -6.05
C ILE A 35 -7.24 14.60 -6.04
N ASP A 36 -7.72 15.84 -6.01
CA ASP A 36 -9.16 16.15 -5.96
C ASP A 36 -9.78 16.11 -7.36
N LEU A 37 -10.66 15.13 -7.56
CA LEU A 37 -11.38 14.86 -8.80
C LEU A 37 -12.82 15.37 -8.79
N ARG A 38 -13.30 15.90 -7.66
CA ARG A 38 -14.70 16.34 -7.49
C ARG A 38 -15.05 17.53 -8.38
N LYS A 39 -14.07 18.36 -8.71
CA LYS A 39 -14.24 19.53 -9.60
C LYS A 39 -14.53 19.17 -11.05
N PHE A 40 -14.35 17.91 -11.46
CA PHE A 40 -14.63 17.44 -12.81
C PHE A 40 -15.94 16.67 -12.85
N ALA A 41 -16.90 17.10 -13.67
CA ALA A 41 -18.13 16.37 -13.93
C ALA A 41 -17.92 15.20 -14.89
N ASP A 42 -17.05 15.39 -15.89
CA ASP A 42 -16.72 14.41 -16.92
C ASP A 42 -15.71 13.36 -16.42
N GLY A 43 -16.01 12.09 -16.66
CA GLY A 43 -15.17 10.98 -16.25
C GLY A 43 -13.83 10.92 -16.97
N TYR A 44 -13.76 11.31 -18.24
CA TYR A 44 -12.51 11.28 -19.01
C TYR A 44 -11.57 12.40 -18.58
N LEU A 45 -12.12 13.58 -18.27
CA LEU A 45 -11.34 14.68 -17.68
C LEU A 45 -10.74 14.29 -16.31
N LYS A 46 -11.49 13.50 -15.49
CA LYS A 46 -10.92 12.92 -14.26
C LYS A 46 -9.71 12.05 -14.55
N LEU A 47 -9.80 11.17 -15.55
CA LEU A 47 -8.70 10.26 -15.90
C LEU A 47 -7.48 11.04 -16.39
N GLY A 48 -7.66 12.03 -17.26
CA GLY A 48 -6.57 12.91 -17.70
C GLY A 48 -5.90 13.60 -16.53
N HIS A 49 -6.70 14.17 -15.60
CA HIS A 49 -6.16 14.82 -14.40
C HIS A 49 -5.39 13.86 -13.48
N ILE A 50 -5.85 12.60 -13.32
CA ILE A 50 -5.11 11.57 -12.58
C ILE A 50 -3.74 11.35 -13.23
N PHE A 51 -3.71 11.16 -14.55
CA PHE A 51 -2.45 10.93 -15.28
C PHE A 51 -1.46 12.07 -15.04
N ASP A 52 -1.90 13.33 -15.28
CA ASP A 52 -1.06 14.51 -15.13
C ASP A 52 -0.53 14.66 -13.69
N ARG A 53 -1.39 14.43 -12.68
CA ARG A 53 -1.01 14.60 -11.28
C ARG A 53 -0.08 13.50 -10.79
N VAL A 54 -0.33 12.24 -11.16
CA VAL A 54 0.54 11.11 -10.81
C VAL A 54 1.91 11.27 -11.50
N THR A 55 1.92 11.63 -12.79
CA THR A 55 3.14 11.99 -13.50
C THR A 55 3.92 13.11 -12.79
N GLY A 56 3.25 14.19 -12.42
CA GLY A 56 3.89 15.30 -11.71
C GLY A 56 4.46 14.91 -10.35
N VAL A 57 3.84 13.96 -9.63
CA VAL A 57 4.39 13.40 -8.38
C VAL A 57 5.63 12.55 -8.69
N ILE A 58 5.57 11.70 -9.73
CA ILE A 58 6.71 10.86 -10.12
C ILE A 58 7.89 11.72 -10.55
N ASP A 59 7.67 12.72 -11.39
CA ASP A 59 8.73 13.63 -11.85
C ASP A 59 9.37 14.43 -10.71
N SER A 60 8.55 14.82 -9.71
CA SER A 60 9.04 15.63 -8.59
C SER A 60 9.86 14.84 -7.56
N PHE A 61 9.52 13.57 -7.36
CA PHE A 61 10.08 12.77 -6.28
C PHE A 61 10.92 11.58 -6.75
N LEU A 62 10.84 11.22 -8.04
CA LEU A 62 11.60 10.12 -8.66
C LEU A 62 11.52 8.81 -7.85
N PRO A 63 10.30 8.28 -7.60
CA PRO A 63 10.16 7.08 -6.80
C PRO A 63 10.76 5.86 -7.50
N ASP A 64 11.43 5.00 -6.72
CA ASP A 64 12.01 3.76 -7.21
C ASP A 64 10.96 2.67 -7.44
N GLU A 65 9.85 2.71 -6.70
CA GLU A 65 8.75 1.75 -6.78
C GLU A 65 7.43 2.41 -6.41
N MET A 66 6.33 1.88 -6.96
CA MET A 66 4.97 2.26 -6.61
C MET A 66 4.23 1.11 -5.93
N ALA A 67 3.64 1.38 -4.79
CA ALA A 67 2.69 0.51 -4.10
C ALA A 67 1.28 1.04 -4.30
N ILE A 68 0.36 0.23 -4.79
CA ILE A 68 -1.02 0.65 -5.03
C ILE A 68 -2.00 -0.29 -4.33
N GLU A 69 -3.06 0.28 -3.74
CA GLU A 69 -4.14 -0.53 -3.19
C GLU A 69 -4.94 -1.17 -4.31
N ALA A 70 -5.12 -2.50 -4.22
CA ALA A 70 -5.94 -3.25 -5.17
C ALA A 70 -7.42 -2.92 -4.96
N PRO A 71 -8.21 -2.81 -6.06
CA PRO A 71 -9.62 -2.51 -5.95
C PRO A 71 -10.36 -3.61 -5.19
N PHE A 72 -11.22 -3.22 -4.27
CA PHE A 72 -12.06 -4.15 -3.53
C PHE A 72 -13.33 -4.48 -4.33
N PHE A 73 -13.73 -5.75 -4.33
CA PHE A 73 -14.97 -6.20 -4.95
C PHE A 73 -16.18 -5.71 -4.16
N GLY A 74 -16.79 -4.62 -4.62
CA GLY A 74 -18.03 -4.08 -4.05
C GLY A 74 -19.28 -4.58 -4.76
N LYS A 75 -20.45 -4.33 -4.17
CA LYS A 75 -21.75 -4.71 -4.78
C LYS A 75 -22.11 -3.87 -6.01
N ASN A 76 -21.55 -2.66 -6.15
CA ASN A 76 -21.85 -1.74 -7.25
C ASN A 76 -20.79 -1.86 -8.36
N VAL A 77 -21.15 -2.60 -9.42
CA VAL A 77 -20.31 -2.87 -10.58
C VAL A 77 -19.86 -1.56 -11.29
N GLN A 78 -20.76 -0.57 -11.41
CA GLN A 78 -20.43 0.71 -12.07
C GLN A 78 -19.36 1.49 -11.30
N SER A 79 -19.45 1.49 -9.97
CA SER A 79 -18.43 2.13 -9.12
C SER A 79 -17.09 1.39 -9.25
N MET A 80 -17.11 0.06 -9.30
CA MET A 80 -15.90 -0.75 -9.48
C MET A 80 -15.22 -0.49 -10.82
N LEU A 81 -16.01 -0.40 -11.92
CA LEU A 81 -15.47 -0.08 -13.24
C LEU A 81 -14.82 1.32 -13.28
N LYS A 82 -15.45 2.30 -12.63
CA LYS A 82 -14.86 3.65 -12.51
C LYS A 82 -13.56 3.62 -11.70
N LEU A 83 -13.54 2.88 -10.59
CA LEU A 83 -12.37 2.75 -9.73
C LEU A 83 -11.23 2.05 -10.47
N GLY A 84 -11.51 0.95 -11.18
CA GLY A 84 -10.52 0.24 -11.98
C GLY A 84 -9.93 1.09 -13.11
N ARG A 85 -10.74 1.97 -13.74
CA ARG A 85 -10.22 2.94 -14.72
C ARG A 85 -9.26 3.94 -14.07
N ALA A 86 -9.63 4.50 -12.91
CA ALA A 86 -8.79 5.45 -12.17
C ALA A 86 -7.46 4.80 -11.75
N GLN A 87 -7.52 3.58 -11.21
CA GLN A 87 -6.32 2.79 -10.87
C GLN A 87 -5.46 2.52 -12.10
N GLY A 88 -6.07 2.04 -13.20
CA GLY A 88 -5.34 1.74 -14.44
C GLY A 88 -4.59 2.94 -15.01
N VAL A 89 -5.14 4.14 -14.87
CA VAL A 89 -4.46 5.37 -15.29
C VAL A 89 -3.26 5.70 -14.39
N ALA A 90 -3.39 5.55 -13.07
CA ALA A 90 -2.25 5.73 -12.16
C ALA A 90 -1.13 4.71 -12.45
N ILE A 91 -1.50 3.45 -12.73
CA ILE A 91 -0.58 2.39 -13.17
C ILE A 91 0.10 2.77 -14.50
N ALA A 92 -0.66 3.25 -15.48
CA ALA A 92 -0.12 3.66 -16.77
C ALA A 92 0.90 4.80 -16.65
N ALA A 93 0.64 5.78 -15.78
CA ALA A 93 1.58 6.86 -15.50
C ALA A 93 2.90 6.31 -14.90
N ALA A 94 2.83 5.36 -13.98
CA ALA A 94 4.02 4.72 -13.41
C ALA A 94 4.80 3.90 -14.45
N ILE A 95 4.11 3.10 -15.27
CA ILE A 95 4.73 2.32 -16.37
C ILE A 95 5.43 3.25 -17.37
N HIS A 96 4.81 4.37 -17.71
CA HIS A 96 5.39 5.37 -18.63
C HIS A 96 6.75 5.88 -18.15
N HIS A 97 6.93 5.97 -16.83
CA HIS A 97 8.18 6.40 -16.20
C HIS A 97 9.11 5.24 -15.80
N GLY A 98 8.77 4.00 -16.17
CA GLY A 98 9.56 2.83 -15.82
C GLY A 98 9.56 2.49 -14.31
N VAL A 99 8.58 2.99 -13.54
CA VAL A 99 8.45 2.74 -12.11
C VAL A 99 7.78 1.38 -11.89
N PRO A 100 8.44 0.38 -11.26
CA PRO A 100 7.85 -0.90 -10.91
C PRO A 100 6.64 -0.77 -9.98
N ILE A 101 5.62 -1.63 -10.17
CA ILE A 101 4.35 -1.54 -9.47
C ILE A 101 4.09 -2.79 -8.63
N HIS A 102 3.63 -2.58 -7.41
CA HIS A 102 3.26 -3.64 -6.47
C HIS A 102 1.85 -3.41 -5.94
N GLU A 103 0.94 -4.35 -6.21
CA GLU A 103 -0.46 -4.27 -5.74
C GLU A 103 -0.64 -4.99 -4.40
N TYR A 104 -1.42 -4.37 -3.52
CA TYR A 104 -1.74 -4.90 -2.20
C TYR A 104 -3.23 -4.87 -1.92
N ALA A 105 -3.80 -6.02 -1.55
CA ALA A 105 -5.18 -6.07 -1.07
C ALA A 105 -5.35 -5.24 0.21
N PRO A 106 -6.50 -4.56 0.41
CA PRO A 106 -6.76 -3.74 1.60
C PRO A 106 -6.53 -4.49 2.92
N MET A 107 -6.97 -5.74 2.98
CA MET A 107 -6.75 -6.60 4.16
C MET A 107 -5.25 -6.85 4.43
N LYS A 108 -4.44 -7.00 3.39
CA LYS A 108 -2.98 -7.20 3.53
C LYS A 108 -2.29 -5.94 4.04
N ILE A 109 -2.73 -4.76 3.58
CA ILE A 109 -2.22 -3.46 4.08
C ILE A 109 -2.53 -3.33 5.57
N LYS A 110 -3.79 -3.53 5.97
CA LYS A 110 -4.23 -3.48 7.36
C LYS A 110 -3.46 -4.46 8.26
N MET A 111 -3.34 -5.72 7.82
CA MET A 111 -2.61 -6.76 8.52
C MET A 111 -1.13 -6.40 8.70
N ALA A 112 -0.49 -5.84 7.68
CA ALA A 112 0.91 -5.48 7.75
C ALA A 112 1.18 -4.39 8.81
N LEU A 113 0.30 -3.38 8.90
CA LEU A 113 0.49 -2.27 9.82
C LEU A 113 0.03 -2.56 11.25
N THR A 114 -1.13 -3.22 11.40
CA THR A 114 -1.81 -3.35 12.70
C THR A 114 -1.82 -4.76 13.26
N GLY A 115 -1.40 -5.76 12.49
CA GLY A 115 -1.57 -7.17 12.84
C GLY A 115 -3.01 -7.67 12.73
N ASN A 116 -3.96 -6.82 12.27
CA ASN A 116 -5.38 -7.16 12.13
C ASN A 116 -5.90 -6.70 10.76
N GLY A 117 -6.26 -7.66 9.89
CA GLY A 117 -6.79 -7.37 8.55
C GLY A 117 -8.15 -6.66 8.53
N ASN A 118 -8.88 -6.66 9.66
CA ASN A 118 -10.16 -5.98 9.85
C ASN A 118 -10.02 -4.64 10.59
N ALA A 119 -8.80 -4.13 10.76
CA ALA A 119 -8.58 -2.85 11.43
C ALA A 119 -9.37 -1.71 10.77
N SER A 120 -9.86 -0.76 11.59
CA SER A 120 -10.52 0.43 11.08
C SER A 120 -9.51 1.39 10.44
N LYS A 121 -10.01 2.36 9.67
CA LYS A 121 -9.17 3.41 9.05
C LYS A 121 -8.41 4.20 10.11
N GLU A 122 -9.07 4.53 11.22
CA GLU A 122 -8.47 5.27 12.34
C GLU A 122 -7.35 4.48 13.02
N GLN A 123 -7.51 3.16 13.15
CA GLN A 123 -6.47 2.28 13.70
C GLN A 123 -5.24 2.23 12.79
N VAL A 124 -5.43 2.16 11.48
CA VAL A 124 -4.34 2.21 10.49
C VAL A 124 -3.63 3.56 10.55
N ALA A 125 -4.40 4.66 10.53
CA ALA A 125 -3.86 6.02 10.61
C ALA A 125 -3.08 6.25 11.91
N GLY A 126 -3.61 5.83 13.05
CA GLY A 126 -2.93 5.95 14.34
C GLY A 126 -1.66 5.11 14.43
N MET A 127 -1.62 3.95 13.76
CA MET A 127 -0.39 3.13 13.68
C MET A 127 0.66 3.81 12.80
N LEU A 128 0.29 4.30 11.61
CA LEU A 128 1.19 5.04 10.73
C LEU A 128 1.78 6.26 11.43
N GLN A 129 0.95 7.00 12.14
CA GLN A 129 1.38 8.18 12.88
C GLN A 129 2.50 7.85 13.88
N ARG A 130 2.35 6.75 14.62
CA ARG A 130 3.35 6.29 15.59
C ARG A 130 4.63 5.79 14.91
N LEU A 131 4.48 4.97 13.86
CA LEU A 131 5.61 4.36 13.15
C LEU A 131 6.47 5.40 12.43
N LEU A 132 5.84 6.38 11.81
CA LEU A 132 6.49 7.44 11.03
C LEU A 132 6.70 8.74 11.81
N LYS A 133 6.22 8.79 13.08
CA LYS A 133 6.28 9.97 13.95
C LYS A 133 5.69 11.23 13.32
N ILE A 134 4.54 11.06 12.65
CA ILE A 134 3.85 12.15 11.96
C ILE A 134 3.17 13.06 13.00
N PRO A 135 3.35 14.40 12.93
CA PRO A 135 2.65 15.33 13.82
C PRO A 135 1.14 15.24 13.69
N ASN A 136 0.40 15.47 14.80
CA ASN A 136 -1.06 15.41 14.80
C ASN A 136 -1.70 16.35 13.77
N GLU A 137 -1.14 17.54 13.59
CA GLU A 137 -1.63 18.54 12.64
C GLU A 137 -1.54 18.07 11.20
N GLU A 138 -0.47 17.37 10.82
CA GLU A 138 -0.31 16.79 9.48
C GLU A 138 -1.25 15.62 9.26
N MET A 139 -1.41 14.74 10.27
CA MET A 139 -2.34 13.62 10.18
C MET A 139 -3.78 14.09 9.98
N SER A 140 -4.25 15.07 10.74
CA SER A 140 -5.61 15.60 10.62
C SER A 140 -5.87 16.27 9.28
N LYS A 141 -4.87 16.95 8.74
CA LYS A 141 -4.95 17.66 7.45
C LYS A 141 -5.06 16.71 6.25
N PHE A 142 -4.46 15.51 6.34
CA PHE A 142 -4.30 14.60 5.21
C PHE A 142 -4.90 13.21 5.46
N MET A 143 -5.95 13.11 6.27
CA MET A 143 -6.60 11.83 6.59
C MET A 143 -6.97 10.99 5.35
N ASP A 144 -7.43 11.63 4.26
CA ASP A 144 -7.76 10.92 3.01
C ASP A 144 -6.54 10.42 2.23
N ALA A 145 -5.33 10.81 2.63
CA ALA A 145 -4.09 10.33 2.01
C ALA A 145 -3.42 9.22 2.84
N THR A 146 -3.92 8.92 4.04
CA THR A 146 -3.27 7.93 4.93
C THR A 146 -3.32 6.51 4.38
N ASP A 147 -4.36 6.16 3.61
CA ASP A 147 -4.48 4.82 3.01
C ASP A 147 -3.41 4.61 1.92
N ALA A 148 -3.10 5.65 1.15
CA ALA A 148 -1.98 5.62 0.19
C ALA A 148 -0.62 5.46 0.89
N LEU A 149 -0.39 6.21 1.97
CA LEU A 149 0.83 6.08 2.77
C LEU A 149 0.93 4.69 3.41
N ALA A 150 -0.22 4.11 3.81
CA ALA A 150 -0.31 2.74 4.32
C ALA A 150 0.11 1.70 3.27
N ALA A 151 -0.27 1.88 2.00
CA ALA A 151 0.15 1.02 0.91
C ALA A 151 1.68 1.07 0.72
N ALA A 152 2.28 2.28 0.72
CA ALA A 152 3.73 2.45 0.66
C ALA A 152 4.44 1.79 1.85
N TYR A 153 3.92 1.95 3.07
CA TYR A 153 4.50 1.34 4.26
C TYR A 153 4.35 -0.19 4.27
N CYS A 154 3.21 -0.71 3.81
CA CYS A 154 3.01 -2.14 3.61
C CYS A 154 4.09 -2.71 2.67
N HIS A 155 4.36 -2.01 1.56
CA HIS A 155 5.41 -2.41 0.62
C HIS A 155 6.79 -2.39 1.28
N PHE A 156 7.14 -1.34 2.00
CA PHE A 156 8.39 -1.27 2.78
C PHE A 156 8.56 -2.48 3.70
N MET A 157 7.50 -2.90 4.41
CA MET A 157 7.55 -4.05 5.31
C MET A 157 7.67 -5.40 4.58
N GLN A 158 7.27 -5.47 3.31
CA GLN A 158 7.41 -6.68 2.47
C GLN A 158 8.76 -6.71 1.74
N ALA A 159 9.34 -5.54 1.43
CA ALA A 159 10.64 -5.43 0.78
C ALA A 159 11.72 -6.07 1.65
N GLY A 160 12.37 -7.11 1.14
CA GLY A 160 13.38 -7.90 1.88
C GLY A 160 12.85 -9.19 2.52
N LYS A 161 11.55 -9.46 2.48
CA LYS A 161 11.06 -10.81 2.75
C LYS A 161 11.23 -11.62 1.46
N PRO A 162 11.92 -12.78 1.48
CA PRO A 162 11.94 -13.65 0.32
C PRO A 162 10.47 -13.94 -0.06
N GLU A 163 10.13 -13.74 -1.33
CA GLU A 163 8.85 -14.23 -1.85
C GLU A 163 8.79 -15.71 -1.51
N SER A 164 7.90 -16.07 -0.61
CA SER A 164 7.63 -17.47 -0.35
C SER A 164 6.77 -17.97 -1.50
N ASP A 165 7.41 -18.44 -2.58
CA ASP A 165 6.77 -19.15 -3.69
C ASP A 165 5.98 -20.38 -3.25
N VAL A 166 6.04 -20.71 -1.96
CA VAL A 166 5.36 -21.85 -1.37
C VAL A 166 3.96 -21.45 -0.92
N LYS A 167 3.01 -21.48 -1.86
CA LYS A 167 1.59 -21.45 -1.52
C LYS A 167 1.24 -22.76 -0.78
N TYR A 168 0.96 -22.66 0.50
CA TYR A 168 0.45 -23.79 1.28
C TYR A 168 -1.06 -23.92 1.10
N ARG A 169 -1.54 -25.12 0.73
CA ARG A 169 -2.98 -25.42 0.59
C ARG A 169 -3.71 -25.59 1.93
N GLY A 170 -3.08 -25.23 3.03
CA GLY A 170 -3.59 -25.30 4.39
C GLY A 170 -2.53 -25.78 5.40
N TRP A 171 -2.91 -25.85 6.67
CA TRP A 171 -1.99 -26.22 7.76
C TRP A 171 -1.30 -27.59 7.55
N LYS A 172 -2.03 -28.59 7.04
CA LYS A 172 -1.45 -29.92 6.74
C LYS A 172 -0.33 -29.85 5.70
N ASP A 173 -0.52 -29.05 4.65
CA ASP A 173 0.48 -28.86 3.60
C ASP A 173 1.70 -28.10 4.14
N PHE A 174 1.48 -27.08 4.98
CA PHE A 174 2.55 -26.38 5.69
C PHE A 174 3.40 -27.34 6.55
N VAL A 175 2.77 -28.15 7.40
CA VAL A 175 3.45 -29.13 8.28
C VAL A 175 4.24 -30.14 7.45
N ASN A 176 3.64 -30.68 6.39
CA ASN A 176 4.30 -31.68 5.53
C ASN A 176 5.54 -31.13 4.83
N LYS A 177 5.50 -29.87 4.39
CA LYS A 177 6.63 -29.20 3.70
C LYS A 177 7.68 -28.63 4.66
N ASN A 178 7.37 -28.58 5.97
CA ASN A 178 8.26 -28.01 7.00
C ASN A 178 8.45 -28.96 8.20
N LYS A 179 8.49 -30.26 7.97
CA LYS A 179 8.63 -31.28 9.04
C LYS A 179 9.80 -30.98 9.97
N ASP A 180 10.93 -30.57 9.44
CA ASP A 180 12.15 -30.27 10.19
C ASP A 180 12.03 -29.04 11.11
N LYS A 181 11.12 -28.11 10.78
CA LYS A 181 10.86 -26.92 11.62
C LYS A 181 9.86 -27.19 12.72
N VAL A 182 8.96 -28.16 12.50
CA VAL A 182 7.89 -28.52 13.45
C VAL A 182 8.39 -29.54 14.48
N SER A 183 9.30 -30.45 14.11
CA SER A 183 9.87 -31.46 15.02
C SER A 183 10.79 -30.86 16.08
N LYS A 184 11.52 -29.77 15.78
CA LYS A 184 12.43 -29.12 16.73
C LYS A 184 11.76 -28.42 17.93
N ARG A 185 10.44 -28.28 17.95
CA ARG A 185 9.68 -27.72 19.09
C ARG A 185 9.28 -28.77 20.14
N LYS A 186 9.26 -30.08 19.80
CA LYS A 186 8.88 -31.15 20.72
C LYS A 186 9.98 -31.60 21.69
N THR A 187 11.22 -31.20 21.45
CA THR A 187 12.38 -31.62 22.29
C THR A 187 12.79 -30.61 23.37
N LYS A 188 12.02 -29.54 23.59
CA LYS A 188 12.32 -28.55 24.66
C LYS A 188 11.41 -28.61 25.88
N ASP A 189 10.35 -29.42 25.83
CA ASP A 189 9.36 -29.51 26.92
C ASP A 189 9.41 -30.87 27.68
N GLU A 190 10.45 -31.69 27.52
CA GLU A 190 10.60 -32.97 28.23
C GLU A 190 11.84 -33.04 29.15
N ASP A 191 12.55 -31.93 29.36
CA ASP A 191 13.67 -31.84 30.32
C ASP A 191 13.50 -30.62 31.25
N ASP A 192 12.43 -30.63 32.07
CA ASP A 192 12.33 -29.83 33.32
C ASP A 192 11.43 -30.60 34.33
#